data_7d755846ee2174c5d0299e3dda3cd49d
#
_entry.id   7d755846ee2174c5d0299e3dda3cd49d
#
_cell.length_a   1.000
_cell.length_b   1.000
_cell.length_c   1.000
_cell.angle_alpha   90.00
_cell.angle_beta   90.00
_cell.angle_gamma   90.00
#
_symmetry.space_group_name_H-M   'P 1'
#
loop_
_entity.id
_entity.type
_entity.pdbx_description
1 polymer ?
#
loop_
_entity_poly.entity_id
_entity_poly.type
_entity_poly.pdbx_seq_one_letter_code
_entity_poly.pdbx_strand_id
1 'polypeptide(L)'
;MKKSVLSSFHATLLIALVAVLAAAPKDGRADEAPVVDTQYTWDLTEFYPSKAAWASELERLRSEVDFLSPYAGKLGDDAATLLAALEANSAYGRELARLWTYASNLRNTNLGAPEGQEMVGRMQALAQSASAAQSFFVPEIVS
;
A
#
# COMPACT_ATOMS: atom_id res chain seq x y z
N MET A 1 57.41 -20.14 -45.51
CA MET A 1 57.32 -20.54 -44.12
C MET A 1 57.33 -19.30 -43.23
N LYS A 2 56.21 -18.50 -43.19
CA LYS A 2 56.06 -17.31 -42.32
C LYS A 2 54.57 -17.05 -42.00
N LYS A 3 53.86 -17.99 -41.43
CA LYS A 3 52.45 -17.78 -41.04
C LYS A 3 52.02 -18.43 -39.71
N SER A 4 52.99 -18.88 -38.87
CA SER A 4 52.63 -19.65 -37.67
C SER A 4 52.96 -18.96 -36.33
N VAL A 5 53.54 -17.78 -36.31
CA VAL A 5 54.03 -17.17 -35.05
C VAL A 5 53.03 -16.09 -34.51
N LEU A 6 52.16 -15.57 -35.35
CA LEU A 6 51.22 -14.49 -34.91
C LEU A 6 49.97 -14.99 -34.19
N SER A 7 49.62 -16.27 -34.35
CA SER A 7 48.44 -16.86 -33.73
C SER A 7 48.62 -17.19 -32.24
N SER A 8 49.86 -17.41 -31.79
CA SER A 8 50.14 -17.83 -30.41
C SER A 8 50.10 -16.66 -29.38
N PHE A 9 50.40 -15.45 -29.83
CA PHE A 9 50.46 -14.28 -28.95
C PHE A 9 49.07 -13.73 -28.57
N HIS A 10 48.07 -13.92 -29.43
CA HIS A 10 46.71 -13.43 -29.14
C HIS A 10 45.97 -14.37 -28.19
N ALA A 11 46.25 -15.65 -28.19
CA ALA A 11 45.63 -16.61 -27.27
C ALA A 11 46.09 -16.42 -25.82
N THR A 12 47.36 -16.06 -25.62
CA THR A 12 47.92 -15.85 -24.27
C THR A 12 47.50 -14.55 -23.65
N LEU A 13 47.22 -13.51 -24.45
CA LEU A 13 46.76 -12.22 -23.96
C LEU A 13 45.28 -12.26 -23.53
N LEU A 14 44.43 -13.05 -24.20
CA LEU A 14 43.02 -13.22 -23.85
C LEU A 14 42.84 -14.02 -22.55
N ILE A 15 43.69 -14.98 -22.24
CA ILE A 15 43.61 -15.76 -20.99
C ILE A 15 44.05 -14.91 -19.79
N ALA A 16 45.02 -13.99 -19.97
CA ALA A 16 45.44 -13.09 -18.90
C ALA A 16 44.36 -12.04 -18.53
N LEU A 17 43.55 -11.61 -19.50
CA LEU A 17 42.49 -10.62 -19.25
C LEU A 17 41.28 -11.20 -18.51
N VAL A 18 40.96 -12.49 -18.71
CA VAL A 18 39.87 -13.17 -18.00
C VAL A 18 40.22 -13.48 -16.54
N ALA A 19 41.50 -13.69 -16.22
CA ALA A 19 41.94 -13.99 -14.85
C ALA A 19 41.90 -12.75 -13.91
N VAL A 20 41.99 -11.53 -14.46
CA VAL A 20 41.92 -10.30 -13.64
C VAL A 20 40.47 -9.93 -13.25
N LEU A 21 39.47 -10.41 -14.01
CA LEU A 21 38.06 -10.12 -13.69
C LEU A 21 37.49 -11.04 -12.59
N ALA A 22 38.20 -12.09 -12.18
CA ALA A 22 37.75 -13.04 -11.16
C ALA A 22 38.19 -12.71 -9.73
N ALA A 23 39.00 -11.67 -9.55
CA ALA A 23 39.51 -11.24 -8.25
C ALA A 23 38.87 -9.91 -7.78
N ALA A 24 37.56 -9.73 -8.02
CA ALA A 24 36.81 -8.72 -7.27
C ALA A 24 36.73 -9.21 -5.82
N PRO A 25 37.12 -8.42 -4.81
CA PRO A 25 36.90 -8.79 -3.44
C PRO A 25 35.37 -8.93 -3.27
N LYS A 26 34.95 -10.12 -2.92
CA LYS A 26 33.63 -10.34 -2.34
C LYS A 26 33.67 -9.77 -0.92
N ASP A 27 33.69 -8.47 -0.79
CA ASP A 27 33.30 -7.84 0.44
C ASP A 27 31.82 -8.15 0.61
N GLY A 28 31.54 -9.34 1.09
CA GLY A 28 30.25 -9.79 1.55
C GLY A 28 29.87 -9.04 2.83
N ARG A 29 29.82 -7.73 2.73
CA ARG A 29 29.05 -6.93 3.65
C ARG A 29 27.61 -7.03 3.12
N ALA A 30 26.93 -8.11 3.53
CA ALA A 30 25.50 -8.04 3.56
C ALA A 30 25.20 -6.75 4.33
N ASP A 31 24.55 -5.78 3.70
CA ASP A 31 23.98 -4.65 4.41
C ASP A 31 23.04 -5.27 5.44
N GLU A 32 23.57 -5.47 6.64
CA GLU A 32 22.79 -5.83 7.80
C GLU A 32 21.86 -4.63 7.98
N ALA A 33 20.58 -4.87 7.67
CA ALA A 33 19.58 -3.83 7.80
C ALA A 33 19.72 -3.21 9.19
N PRO A 34 19.75 -1.88 9.32
CA PRO A 34 19.98 -1.23 10.60
C PRO A 34 18.99 -1.83 11.61
N VAL A 35 19.53 -2.33 12.74
CA VAL A 35 18.71 -2.82 13.85
C VAL A 35 17.95 -1.61 14.37
N VAL A 36 16.69 -1.49 13.95
CA VAL A 36 15.81 -0.44 14.44
C VAL A 36 15.42 -0.81 15.86
N ASP A 37 15.74 0.06 16.83
CA ASP A 37 15.32 -0.13 18.20
C ASP A 37 13.78 -0.14 18.24
N THR A 38 13.19 -1.24 18.70
CA THR A 38 11.74 -1.43 18.74
C THR A 38 11.03 -0.40 19.63
N GLN A 39 11.76 0.26 20.53
CA GLN A 39 11.25 1.36 21.35
C GLN A 39 10.80 2.57 20.48
N TYR A 40 11.35 2.72 19.28
CA TYR A 40 11.04 3.83 18.38
C TYR A 40 10.20 3.39 17.17
N THR A 41 9.66 2.18 17.18
CA THR A 41 8.76 1.71 16.11
C THR A 41 7.30 1.94 16.52
N TRP A 42 6.50 2.35 15.56
CA TRP A 42 5.07 2.50 15.77
C TRP A 42 4.40 1.13 15.83
N ASP A 43 3.72 0.85 16.94
CA ASP A 43 2.87 -0.33 17.04
C ASP A 43 1.52 -0.05 16.36
N LEU A 44 1.32 -0.64 15.19
CA LEU A 44 0.08 -0.52 14.42
C LEU A 44 -0.92 -1.64 14.74
N THR A 45 -0.57 -2.57 15.64
CA THR A 45 -1.43 -3.71 15.98
C THR A 45 -2.71 -3.31 16.69
N GLU A 46 -2.73 -2.12 17.34
CA GLU A 46 -3.94 -1.53 17.91
C GLU A 46 -5.01 -1.17 16.85
N PHE A 47 -4.57 -0.85 15.63
CA PHE A 47 -5.49 -0.62 14.51
C PHE A 47 -5.93 -1.94 13.88
N TYR A 48 -4.97 -2.75 13.45
CA TYR A 48 -5.19 -4.09 12.88
C TYR A 48 -4.07 -5.02 13.32
N PRO A 49 -4.38 -6.24 13.79
CA PRO A 49 -3.37 -7.18 14.27
C PRO A 49 -2.45 -7.69 13.17
N SER A 50 -2.84 -7.52 11.91
CA SER A 50 -2.04 -7.91 10.75
C SER A 50 -2.51 -7.20 9.48
N LYS A 51 -1.67 -7.19 8.44
CA LYS A 51 -2.02 -6.74 7.10
C LYS A 51 -3.16 -7.56 6.48
N ALA A 52 -3.23 -8.84 6.80
CA ALA A 52 -4.33 -9.71 6.35
C ALA A 52 -5.67 -9.28 6.98
N ALA A 53 -5.69 -8.95 8.28
CA ALA A 53 -6.88 -8.43 8.93
C ALA A 53 -7.33 -7.09 8.33
N TRP A 54 -6.37 -6.19 8.05
CA TRP A 54 -6.65 -4.95 7.34
C TRP A 54 -7.23 -5.21 5.94
N ALA A 55 -6.66 -6.14 5.18
CA ALA A 55 -7.15 -6.48 3.84
C ALA A 55 -8.57 -7.06 3.86
N SER A 56 -8.87 -7.91 4.83
CA SER A 56 -10.22 -8.47 5.01
C SER A 56 -11.25 -7.37 5.32
N GLU A 57 -10.89 -6.41 6.16
CA GLU A 57 -11.75 -5.29 6.51
C GLU A 57 -11.95 -4.33 5.32
N LEU A 58 -10.91 -4.09 4.53
CA LEU A 58 -11.02 -3.32 3.29
C LEU A 58 -12.05 -3.95 2.32
N GLU A 59 -12.00 -5.28 2.15
CA GLU A 59 -12.95 -5.96 1.26
C GLU A 59 -14.37 -5.95 1.84
N ARG A 60 -14.52 -6.05 3.16
CA ARG A 60 -15.82 -5.89 3.82
C ARG A 60 -16.43 -4.52 3.50
N LEU A 61 -15.69 -3.43 3.75
CA LEU A 61 -16.17 -2.07 3.46
C LEU A 61 -16.42 -1.84 1.97
N ARG A 62 -15.64 -2.49 1.09
CA ARG A 62 -15.89 -2.44 -0.34
C ARG A 62 -17.22 -3.08 -0.72
N SER A 63 -17.57 -4.20 -0.08
CA SER A 63 -18.86 -4.87 -0.32
C SER A 63 -20.06 -4.10 0.23
N GLU A 64 -19.82 -3.19 1.16
CA GLU A 64 -20.84 -2.37 1.82
C GLU A 64 -20.87 -0.92 1.30
N VAL A 65 -20.21 -0.63 0.18
CA VAL A 65 -20.07 0.74 -0.34
C VAL A 65 -21.41 1.45 -0.58
N ASP A 66 -22.47 0.68 -0.87
CA ASP A 66 -23.82 1.17 -1.13
C ASP A 66 -24.70 1.29 0.12
N PHE A 67 -24.09 1.30 1.32
CA PHE A 67 -24.79 1.27 2.61
C PHE A 67 -25.83 2.41 2.80
N LEU A 68 -25.69 3.54 2.10
CA LEU A 68 -26.66 4.64 2.12
C LEU A 68 -27.78 4.52 1.09
N SER A 69 -27.70 3.59 0.14
CA SER A 69 -28.70 3.44 -0.92
C SER A 69 -30.14 3.25 -0.42
N PRO A 70 -30.42 2.60 0.75
CA PRO A 70 -31.79 2.49 1.28
C PRO A 70 -32.42 3.83 1.67
N TYR A 71 -31.59 4.86 1.87
CA TYR A 71 -32.03 6.20 2.31
C TYR A 71 -32.20 7.19 1.15
N ALA A 72 -31.73 6.84 -0.07
CA ALA A 72 -31.80 7.73 -1.21
C ALA A 72 -33.26 8.13 -1.53
N GLY A 73 -33.51 9.41 -1.70
CA GLY A 73 -34.83 9.97 -1.93
C GLY A 73 -35.72 10.03 -0.69
N LYS A 74 -35.22 9.76 0.52
CA LYS A 74 -36.00 9.68 1.77
C LYS A 74 -35.44 10.53 2.90
N LEU A 75 -34.33 11.23 2.70
CA LEU A 75 -33.68 12.00 3.77
C LEU A 75 -34.51 13.17 4.28
N GLY A 76 -35.51 13.63 3.49
CA GLY A 76 -36.48 14.65 3.87
C GLY A 76 -37.76 14.11 4.44
N ASP A 77 -38.01 12.79 4.51
CA ASP A 77 -39.29 12.22 4.90
C ASP A 77 -39.58 12.46 6.39
N ASP A 78 -38.60 12.15 7.26
CA ASP A 78 -38.71 12.35 8.69
C ASP A 78 -37.35 12.40 9.39
N ALA A 79 -37.32 12.91 10.63
CA ALA A 79 -36.10 13.07 11.42
C ALA A 79 -35.45 11.73 11.80
N ALA A 80 -36.22 10.65 11.96
CA ALA A 80 -35.67 9.34 12.31
C ALA A 80 -34.91 8.72 11.14
N THR A 81 -35.44 8.84 9.93
CA THR A 81 -34.80 8.42 8.69
C THR A 81 -33.49 9.18 8.46
N LEU A 82 -33.52 10.51 8.63
CA LEU A 82 -32.30 11.33 8.52
C LEU A 82 -31.26 10.94 9.57
N LEU A 83 -31.68 10.78 10.84
CA LEU A 83 -30.75 10.37 11.91
C LEU A 83 -30.09 9.02 11.60
N ALA A 84 -30.87 8.02 11.20
CA ALA A 84 -30.36 6.70 10.85
C ALA A 84 -29.32 6.75 9.71
N ALA A 85 -29.60 7.56 8.69
CA ALA A 85 -28.66 7.76 7.58
C ALA A 85 -27.37 8.46 8.02
N LEU A 86 -27.46 9.48 8.88
CA LEU A 86 -26.28 10.18 9.44
C LEU A 86 -25.45 9.26 10.33
N GLU A 87 -26.08 8.42 11.15
CA GLU A 87 -25.39 7.43 11.98
C GLU A 87 -24.67 6.37 11.13
N ALA A 88 -25.32 5.85 10.10
CA ALA A 88 -24.74 4.91 9.16
C ALA A 88 -23.52 5.52 8.44
N ASN A 89 -23.66 6.76 7.95
CA ASN A 89 -22.56 7.50 7.32
C ASN A 89 -21.38 7.70 8.27
N SER A 90 -21.66 8.07 9.52
CA SER A 90 -20.63 8.26 10.55
C SER A 90 -19.92 6.95 10.91
N ALA A 91 -20.67 5.84 10.98
CA ALA A 91 -20.10 4.52 11.27
C ALA A 91 -19.16 4.07 10.15
N TYR A 92 -19.59 4.13 8.89
CA TYR A 92 -18.76 3.80 7.74
C TYR A 92 -17.52 4.70 7.63
N GLY A 93 -17.70 6.00 7.87
CA GLY A 93 -16.60 6.97 7.86
C GLY A 93 -15.51 6.68 8.89
N ARG A 94 -15.89 6.23 10.11
CA ARG A 94 -14.93 5.83 11.15
C ARG A 94 -14.10 4.61 10.74
N GLU A 95 -14.74 3.60 10.16
CA GLU A 95 -14.04 2.40 9.68
C GLU A 95 -13.09 2.73 8.52
N LEU A 96 -13.54 3.55 7.59
CA LEU A 96 -12.72 4.04 6.49
C LEU A 96 -11.50 4.82 7.00
N ALA A 97 -11.68 5.70 7.98
CA ALA A 97 -10.59 6.45 8.60
C ALA A 97 -9.58 5.54 9.31
N ARG A 98 -10.04 4.48 9.98
CA ARG A 98 -9.20 3.50 10.65
C ARG A 98 -8.31 2.74 9.65
N LEU A 99 -8.90 2.29 8.53
CA LEU A 99 -8.16 1.65 7.43
C LEU A 99 -7.11 2.58 6.83
N TRP A 100 -7.49 3.84 6.59
CA TRP A 100 -6.59 4.87 6.06
C TRP A 100 -5.41 5.12 6.98
N THR A 101 -5.67 5.27 8.29
CA THR A 101 -4.63 5.53 9.30
C THR A 101 -3.60 4.41 9.31
N TYR A 102 -4.03 3.15 9.31
CA TYR A 102 -3.11 2.01 9.26
C TYR A 102 -2.24 2.02 8.01
N ALA A 103 -2.84 2.12 6.82
CA ALA A 103 -2.12 2.11 5.54
C ALA A 103 -1.13 3.27 5.43
N SER A 104 -1.53 4.48 5.84
CA SER A 104 -0.69 5.68 5.80
C SER A 104 0.50 5.58 6.75
N ASN A 105 0.28 5.10 7.98
CA ASN A 105 1.37 4.92 8.94
C ASN A 105 2.33 3.82 8.48
N LEU A 106 1.83 2.70 7.97
CA LEU A 106 2.68 1.65 7.42
C LEU A 106 3.56 2.17 6.28
N ARG A 107 3.00 2.95 5.36
CA ARG A 107 3.77 3.60 4.29
C ARG A 107 4.84 4.52 4.86
N ASN A 108 4.51 5.31 5.90
CA ASN A 108 5.43 6.29 6.49
C ASN A 108 6.58 5.65 7.27
N THR A 109 6.42 4.41 7.75
CA THR A 109 7.52 3.66 8.39
C THR A 109 8.60 3.25 7.40
N ASN A 110 8.25 3.04 6.13
CA ASN A 110 9.21 2.72 5.06
C ASN A 110 8.71 3.22 3.70
N LEU A 111 9.09 4.44 3.34
CA LEU A 111 8.69 5.07 2.07
C LEU A 111 9.22 4.34 0.83
N GLY A 112 10.30 3.55 0.97
CA GLY A 112 10.87 2.75 -0.11
C GLY A 112 10.16 1.41 -0.34
N ALA A 113 9.33 0.97 0.60
CA ALA A 113 8.61 -0.30 0.47
C ALA A 113 7.37 -0.14 -0.42
N PRO A 114 7.22 -0.97 -1.47
CA PRO A 114 6.09 -0.89 -2.39
C PRO A 114 4.75 -1.21 -1.72
N GLU A 115 4.76 -2.04 -0.70
CA GLU A 115 3.57 -2.54 -0.02
C GLU A 115 2.73 -1.42 0.63
N GLY A 116 3.37 -0.48 1.34
CA GLY A 116 2.66 0.67 1.92
C GLY A 116 2.02 1.56 0.85
N GLN A 117 2.69 1.73 -0.29
CA GLN A 117 2.15 2.48 -1.43
C GLN A 117 0.93 1.77 -2.04
N GLU A 118 1.00 0.45 -2.20
CA GLU A 118 -0.12 -0.36 -2.69
C GLU A 118 -1.34 -0.26 -1.77
N MET A 119 -1.13 -0.39 -0.46
CA MET A 119 -2.23 -0.29 0.51
C MET A 119 -2.90 1.07 0.48
N VAL A 120 -2.14 2.16 0.39
CA VAL A 120 -2.69 3.53 0.20
C VAL A 120 -3.47 3.63 -1.11
N GLY A 121 -2.97 3.07 -2.20
CA GLY A 121 -3.67 3.05 -3.49
C GLY A 121 -5.02 2.32 -3.41
N ARG A 122 -5.07 1.17 -2.73
CA ARG A 122 -6.33 0.44 -2.49
C ARG A 122 -7.33 1.24 -1.66
N MET A 123 -6.85 1.99 -0.64
CA MET A 123 -7.68 2.89 0.13
C MET A 123 -8.25 4.05 -0.70
N GLN A 124 -7.43 4.65 -1.56
CA GLN A 124 -7.89 5.71 -2.46
C GLN A 124 -9.01 5.21 -3.38
N ALA A 125 -8.86 4.00 -3.94
CA ALA A 125 -9.89 3.40 -4.78
C ALA A 125 -11.21 3.17 -4.02
N LEU A 126 -11.14 2.68 -2.77
CA LEU A 126 -12.32 2.50 -1.92
C LEU A 126 -12.98 3.85 -1.60
N ALA A 127 -12.19 4.85 -1.21
CA ALA A 127 -12.69 6.18 -0.89
C ALA A 127 -13.41 6.83 -2.09
N GLN A 128 -12.88 6.67 -3.31
CA GLN A 128 -13.53 7.15 -4.53
C GLN A 128 -14.85 6.43 -4.79
N SER A 129 -14.89 5.11 -4.63
CA SER A 129 -16.12 4.33 -4.78
C SER A 129 -17.19 4.74 -3.78
N ALA A 130 -16.81 4.92 -2.49
CA ALA A 130 -17.69 5.38 -1.45
C ALA A 130 -18.23 6.81 -1.72
N SER A 131 -17.35 7.72 -2.15
CA SER A 131 -17.74 9.09 -2.53
C SER A 131 -18.74 9.11 -3.68
N ALA A 132 -18.56 8.26 -4.68
CA ALA A 132 -19.48 8.14 -5.79
C ALA A 132 -20.85 7.60 -5.35
N ALA A 133 -20.87 6.54 -4.54
CA ALA A 133 -22.10 5.95 -4.00
C ALA A 133 -22.89 6.92 -3.10
N GLN A 134 -22.19 7.80 -2.41
CA GLN A 134 -22.77 8.78 -1.47
C GLN A 134 -23.05 10.15 -2.11
N SER A 135 -22.87 10.30 -3.40
CA SER A 135 -22.95 11.61 -4.08
C SER A 135 -24.30 12.32 -3.94
N PHE A 136 -25.38 11.58 -3.70
CA PHE A 136 -26.72 12.13 -3.48
C PHE A 136 -26.94 12.69 -2.05
N PHE A 137 -26.12 12.23 -1.07
CA PHE A 137 -26.40 12.40 0.36
C PHE A 137 -26.45 13.87 0.80
N VAL A 138 -25.39 14.64 0.51
CA VAL A 138 -25.35 16.06 0.88
C VAL A 138 -26.34 16.91 0.09
N PRO A 139 -26.48 16.80 -1.25
CA PRO A 139 -27.50 17.52 -2.00
C PRO A 139 -28.92 17.29 -1.48
N GLU A 140 -29.27 16.08 -1.11
CA GLU A 140 -30.62 15.75 -0.63
C GLU A 140 -30.92 16.32 0.77
N ILE A 141 -29.91 16.42 1.66
CA ILE A 141 -30.09 17.04 2.99
C ILE A 141 -30.34 18.54 2.89
N VAL A 142 -29.79 19.23 1.87
CA VAL A 142 -29.83 20.68 1.74
C VAL A 142 -30.93 21.17 0.78
N SER A 143 -31.67 20.27 0.16
CA SER A 143 -32.77 20.58 -0.77
C SER A 143 -34.09 20.85 -0.02
#